data_41ce6502f1740bf96389ebfef7f79864
#
_entry.id   41ce6502f1740bf96389ebfef7f79864
#
_cell.length_a   1.000
_cell.length_b   1.000
_cell.length_c   1.000
_cell.angle_alpha   90.00
_cell.angle_beta   90.00
_cell.angle_gamma   90.00
#
_symmetry.space_group_name_H-M   'P 1'
#
loop_
_entity.id
_entity.type
_entity.pdbx_description
1 polymer ?
#
loop_
_entity_poly.entity_id
_entity_poly.type
_entity_poly.pdbx_seq_one_letter_code
_entity_poly.pdbx_strand_id
1 'polypeptide(L)'
;MTKLLRFSVMLVATLGFAMLPCAGQAAKAVSSDNAAAAGTFDLGLTYTYKLAKLSSTTGWFFGVQGASVDGVYWLGPKAYNLGLAFDFNGETASNIRPGVNLSQASFVAGPRYTLWRYKAPGKLSGTNFYGQALVGYVHAFNSVFPSGTLVTSSANSFALQTGGGVNLPICKKWGVRLFEADYVYTRLPNSVGNYQGDLRFSGGATYRF
;
A
#
# COMPACT_ATOMS: atom_id res chain seq x y z
N MET A 1 -5.43 12.01 -21.17
CA MET A 1 -5.72 13.08 -20.19
C MET A 1 -6.74 12.70 -19.10
N THR A 2 -7.81 11.98 -19.39
CA THR A 2 -8.87 11.62 -18.41
C THR A 2 -8.43 10.74 -17.22
N LYS A 3 -7.42 9.88 -17.37
CA LYS A 3 -6.95 8.97 -16.29
C LYS A 3 -6.11 9.68 -15.24
N LEU A 4 -5.26 10.63 -15.64
CA LEU A 4 -4.46 11.44 -14.71
C LEU A 4 -5.34 12.38 -13.87
N LEU A 5 -6.39 12.93 -14.47
CA LEU A 5 -7.33 13.79 -13.77
C LEU A 5 -8.10 13.04 -12.68
N ARG A 6 -8.48 11.78 -12.93
CA ARG A 6 -9.16 10.93 -11.92
C ARG A 6 -8.25 10.59 -10.75
N PHE A 7 -6.96 10.36 -11.00
CA PHE A 7 -5.96 10.13 -9.96
C PHE A 7 -5.80 11.35 -9.05
N SER A 8 -5.69 12.54 -9.63
CA SER A 8 -5.54 13.80 -8.89
C SER A 8 -6.78 14.12 -8.04
N VAL A 9 -7.98 13.90 -8.56
CA VAL A 9 -9.24 14.14 -7.83
C VAL A 9 -9.40 13.19 -6.65
N MET A 10 -9.02 11.91 -6.80
CA MET A 10 -9.14 10.93 -5.72
C MET A 10 -8.10 11.14 -4.63
N LEU A 11 -6.87 11.53 -4.98
CA LEU A 11 -5.82 11.89 -4.02
C LEU A 11 -6.20 13.13 -3.22
N VAL A 12 -6.77 14.15 -3.85
CA VAL A 12 -7.25 15.38 -3.19
C VAL A 12 -8.44 15.08 -2.27
N ALA A 13 -9.36 14.20 -2.67
CA ALA A 13 -10.50 13.81 -1.84
C ALA A 13 -10.07 13.05 -0.57
N THR A 14 -9.07 12.15 -0.66
CA THR A 14 -8.53 11.43 0.51
C THR A 14 -7.78 12.36 1.47
N LEU A 15 -7.02 13.31 0.94
CA LEU A 15 -6.35 14.34 1.74
C LEU A 15 -7.35 15.28 2.44
N GLY A 16 -8.44 15.66 1.76
CA GLY A 16 -9.51 16.49 2.32
C GLY A 16 -10.26 15.80 3.47
N PHE A 17 -10.51 14.51 3.37
CA PHE A 17 -11.22 13.75 4.40
C PHE A 17 -10.38 13.56 5.68
N ALA A 18 -9.06 13.45 5.56
CA ALA A 18 -8.15 13.33 6.71
C ALA A 18 -8.03 14.64 7.51
N MET A 19 -8.34 15.79 6.91
CA MET A 19 -8.25 17.11 7.57
C MET A 19 -9.48 17.47 8.39
N LEU A 20 -10.66 16.94 8.07
CA LEU A 20 -11.92 17.31 8.72
C LEU A 20 -11.98 17.04 10.23
N PRO A 21 -11.47 15.93 10.77
CA PRO A 21 -11.54 15.64 12.20
C PRO A 21 -10.56 16.48 13.05
N CYS A 22 -9.58 17.12 12.43
CA CYS A 22 -8.56 17.92 13.13
C CYS A 22 -8.87 19.42 13.17
N ALA A 23 -9.88 19.90 12.44
CA ALA A 23 -10.21 21.31 12.29
C ALA A 23 -10.68 22.00 13.59
N GLY A 24 -11.07 21.24 14.61
CA GLY A 24 -11.49 21.76 15.92
C GLY A 24 -10.42 21.74 17.02
N GLN A 25 -9.22 21.23 16.73
CA GLN A 25 -8.12 21.19 17.71
C GLN A 25 -7.06 22.22 17.31
N ALA A 26 -6.96 23.31 18.08
CA ALA A 26 -5.84 24.23 17.95
C ALA A 26 -4.53 23.43 17.89
N ALA A 27 -3.71 23.71 16.87
CA ALA A 27 -2.46 23.01 16.60
C ALA A 27 -1.48 23.17 17.78
N LYS A 28 -1.68 22.36 18.83
CA LYS A 28 -0.69 22.17 19.85
C LYS A 28 0.46 21.39 19.17
N ALA A 29 1.67 21.93 19.22
CA ALA A 29 2.85 21.28 18.67
C ALA A 29 2.82 19.80 19.07
N VAL A 30 2.77 18.91 18.08
CA VAL A 30 2.78 17.47 18.31
C VAL A 30 4.12 17.18 18.99
N SER A 31 4.09 16.75 20.24
CA SER A 31 5.33 16.49 20.99
C SER A 31 6.14 15.40 20.27
N SER A 32 7.45 15.54 20.28
CA SER A 32 8.38 14.59 19.65
C SER A 32 8.31 13.15 20.20
N ASP A 33 7.54 12.93 21.25
CA ASP A 33 7.35 11.64 21.93
C ASP A 33 6.30 10.71 21.28
N ASN A 34 5.83 11.03 20.08
CA ASN A 34 5.00 10.14 19.27
C ASN A 34 5.78 8.94 18.67
N ALA A 35 6.82 8.47 19.39
CA ALA A 35 7.26 7.10 19.23
C ALA A 35 6.07 6.21 19.50
N ALA A 36 5.71 5.32 18.57
CA ALA A 36 4.64 4.37 18.82
C ALA A 36 4.94 3.69 20.16
N ALA A 37 4.09 3.91 21.16
CA ALA A 37 4.22 3.22 22.42
C ALA A 37 4.06 1.72 22.15
N ALA A 38 4.65 0.88 23.01
CA ALA A 38 4.44 -0.56 22.92
C ALA A 38 2.95 -0.86 22.96
N GLY A 39 2.47 -1.70 22.03
CA GLY A 39 1.07 -2.08 21.95
C GLY A 39 0.16 -1.07 21.24
N THR A 40 0.70 -0.03 20.59
CA THR A 40 -0.11 0.82 19.71
C THR A 40 -0.39 0.15 18.38
N PHE A 41 -1.57 0.40 17.86
CA PHE A 41 -2.02 -0.10 16.58
C PHE A 41 -2.30 1.07 15.64
N ASP A 42 -1.66 1.06 14.48
CA ASP A 42 -1.91 2.00 13.39
C ASP A 42 -2.71 1.31 12.29
N LEU A 43 -3.79 1.94 11.83
CA LEU A 43 -4.60 1.50 10.69
C LEU A 43 -4.42 2.48 9.55
N GLY A 44 -4.24 2.00 8.33
CA GLY A 44 -4.17 2.79 7.11
C GLY A 44 -5.29 2.44 6.14
N LEU A 45 -5.81 3.46 5.46
CA LEU A 45 -6.67 3.33 4.29
C LEU A 45 -6.01 4.10 3.15
N THR A 46 -5.61 3.38 2.12
CA THR A 46 -4.83 3.96 1.03
C THR A 46 -5.42 3.64 -0.34
N TYR A 47 -5.26 4.55 -1.25
CA TYR A 47 -5.43 4.32 -2.68
C TYR A 47 -4.14 3.73 -3.23
N THR A 48 -4.26 2.70 -4.08
CA THR A 48 -3.12 2.01 -4.68
C THR A 48 -3.12 2.16 -6.20
N TYR A 49 -1.94 2.33 -6.74
CA TYR A 49 -1.70 2.28 -8.19
C TYR A 49 -0.48 1.41 -8.46
N LYS A 50 -0.69 0.33 -9.21
CA LYS A 50 0.35 -0.63 -9.54
C LYS A 50 0.67 -0.61 -11.03
N LEU A 51 1.94 -0.52 -11.35
CA LEU A 51 2.48 -0.72 -12.68
C LEU A 51 2.80 -2.21 -12.83
N ALA A 52 1.90 -2.93 -13.46
CA ALA A 52 2.02 -4.35 -13.70
C ALA A 52 2.60 -4.62 -15.09
N LYS A 53 3.44 -5.65 -15.20
CA LYS A 53 4.05 -6.08 -16.44
C LYS A 53 3.24 -7.20 -17.07
N LEU A 54 2.82 -7.02 -18.32
CA LEU A 54 1.98 -8.00 -19.02
C LEU A 54 2.74 -9.30 -19.32
N SER A 55 4.03 -9.21 -19.63
CA SER A 55 4.89 -10.35 -19.94
C SER A 55 6.35 -9.96 -19.75
N SER A 56 7.18 -10.89 -19.35
CA SER A 56 8.64 -10.70 -19.27
C SER A 56 9.27 -10.37 -20.62
N THR A 57 8.64 -10.76 -21.73
CA THR A 57 9.19 -10.65 -23.07
C THR A 57 8.78 -9.37 -23.82
N THR A 58 7.60 -8.81 -23.55
CA THR A 58 7.05 -7.71 -24.38
C THR A 58 7.28 -6.32 -23.79
N GLY A 59 7.75 -6.20 -22.55
CA GLY A 59 8.01 -4.88 -21.94
C GLY A 59 6.79 -3.98 -21.73
N TRP A 60 5.59 -4.44 -22.02
CA TRP A 60 4.36 -3.66 -21.88
C TRP A 60 3.91 -3.58 -20.44
N PHE A 61 3.74 -2.36 -19.95
CA PHE A 61 3.18 -2.08 -18.63
C PHE A 61 1.73 -1.64 -18.75
N PHE A 62 0.92 -2.05 -17.79
CA PHE A 62 -0.45 -1.57 -17.63
C PHE A 62 -0.69 -1.14 -16.18
N GLY A 63 -1.60 -0.17 -16.01
CA GLY A 63 -1.95 0.33 -14.69
C GLY A 63 -3.05 -0.51 -14.07
N VAL A 64 -2.85 -0.94 -12.85
CA VAL A 64 -3.86 -1.55 -11.98
C VAL A 64 -4.12 -0.59 -10.83
N GLN A 65 -5.37 -0.32 -10.51
CA GLN A 65 -5.74 0.63 -9.47
C GLN A 65 -6.66 -0.02 -8.45
N GLY A 66 -6.60 0.47 -7.21
CA GLY A 66 -7.39 -0.11 -6.15
C GLY A 66 -7.29 0.64 -4.84
N ALA A 67 -7.63 -0.08 -3.77
CA ALA A 67 -7.52 0.41 -2.41
C ALA A 67 -6.94 -0.67 -1.50
N SER A 68 -6.27 -0.24 -0.45
CA SER A 68 -5.71 -1.11 0.56
C SER A 68 -6.11 -0.65 1.95
N VAL A 69 -6.34 -1.64 2.81
CA VAL A 69 -6.42 -1.46 4.27
C VAL A 69 -5.21 -2.14 4.87
N ASP A 70 -4.34 -1.37 5.48
CA ASP A 70 -3.17 -1.90 6.17
C ASP A 70 -3.21 -1.60 7.68
N GLY A 71 -2.61 -2.47 8.46
CA GLY A 71 -2.48 -2.29 9.88
C GLY A 71 -1.07 -2.61 10.36
N VAL A 72 -0.66 -1.94 11.45
CA VAL A 72 0.64 -2.20 12.08
C VAL A 72 0.47 -2.24 13.59
N TYR A 73 0.86 -3.34 14.18
CA TYR A 73 1.00 -3.48 15.61
C TYR A 73 2.45 -3.23 16.02
N TRP A 74 2.70 -2.18 16.79
CA TRP A 74 4.04 -1.79 17.19
C TRP A 74 4.47 -2.52 18.47
N LEU A 75 5.61 -3.20 18.38
CA LEU A 75 6.17 -4.00 19.49
C LEU A 75 6.81 -3.14 20.60
N GLY A 76 6.95 -1.84 20.35
CA GLY A 76 7.40 -0.85 21.29
C GLY A 76 8.87 -0.48 21.21
N PRO A 77 9.30 0.50 22.05
CA PRO A 77 10.64 1.10 21.93
C PRO A 77 11.79 0.11 22.22
N LYS A 78 11.55 -0.92 23.03
CA LYS A 78 12.53 -1.99 23.28
C LYS A 78 12.77 -2.88 22.05
N ALA A 79 11.84 -2.93 21.11
CA ALA A 79 11.95 -3.67 19.86
C ALA A 79 12.47 -2.80 18.70
N TYR A 80 13.17 -1.70 18.98
CA TYR A 80 13.85 -0.87 17.99
C TYR A 80 12.95 -0.36 16.86
N ASN A 81 11.74 0.11 17.16
CA ASN A 81 10.76 0.61 16.17
C ASN A 81 10.26 -0.47 15.19
N LEU A 82 10.29 -1.72 15.59
CA LEU A 82 9.75 -2.84 14.83
C LEU A 82 8.25 -2.98 15.09
N GLY A 83 7.49 -3.22 14.03
CA GLY A 83 6.08 -3.57 14.07
C GLY A 83 5.77 -4.79 13.22
N LEU A 84 4.68 -5.46 13.55
CA LEU A 84 4.07 -6.48 12.70
C LEU A 84 3.00 -5.79 11.85
N ALA A 85 3.21 -5.79 10.54
CA ALA A 85 2.30 -5.20 9.58
C ALA A 85 1.49 -6.26 8.84
N PHE A 86 0.29 -5.89 8.42
CA PHE A 86 -0.51 -6.61 7.44
C PHE A 86 -1.11 -5.63 6.44
N ASP A 87 -1.35 -6.10 5.23
CA ASP A 87 -1.94 -5.33 4.14
C ASP A 87 -2.97 -6.22 3.41
N PHE A 88 -4.21 -5.75 3.36
CA PHE A 88 -5.28 -6.33 2.56
C PHE A 88 -5.60 -5.36 1.42
N ASN A 89 -5.39 -5.80 0.20
CA ASN A 89 -5.47 -4.97 -1.00
C ASN A 89 -6.43 -5.57 -2.02
N GLY A 90 -7.29 -4.72 -2.59
CA GLY A 90 -8.16 -5.03 -3.72
C GLY A 90 -7.85 -4.11 -4.91
N GLU A 91 -7.48 -4.67 -6.04
CA GLU A 91 -7.06 -3.93 -7.23
C GLU A 91 -7.76 -4.43 -8.48
N THR A 92 -7.99 -3.54 -9.45
CA THR A 92 -8.58 -3.89 -10.74
C THR A 92 -7.94 -3.13 -11.90
N ALA A 93 -7.89 -3.79 -13.02
CA ALA A 93 -7.54 -3.20 -14.31
C ALA A 93 -8.55 -3.65 -15.36
N SER A 94 -9.08 -2.71 -16.11
CA SER A 94 -10.04 -2.97 -17.17
C SER A 94 -9.37 -2.84 -18.53
N ASN A 95 -9.77 -3.71 -19.45
CA ASN A 95 -9.36 -3.66 -20.86
C ASN A 95 -7.83 -3.70 -21.06
N ILE A 96 -7.15 -4.60 -20.33
CA ILE A 96 -5.69 -4.85 -20.48
C ILE A 96 -5.38 -5.30 -21.90
N ARG A 97 -6.28 -6.12 -22.46
CA ARG A 97 -6.43 -6.47 -23.89
C ARG A 97 -7.91 -6.41 -24.25
N PRO A 98 -8.30 -6.31 -25.51
CA PRO A 98 -9.71 -6.35 -25.88
C PRO A 98 -10.45 -7.50 -25.22
N GLY A 99 -11.45 -7.18 -24.38
CA GLY A 99 -12.27 -8.15 -23.64
C GLY A 99 -11.59 -8.82 -22.42
N VAL A 100 -10.38 -8.44 -22.02
CA VAL A 100 -9.68 -9.00 -20.87
C VAL A 100 -9.57 -7.97 -19.75
N ASN A 101 -10.13 -8.28 -18.61
CA ASN A 101 -9.98 -7.52 -17.37
C ASN A 101 -9.11 -8.32 -16.38
N LEU A 102 -8.65 -7.67 -15.32
CA LEU A 102 -7.95 -8.31 -14.23
C LEU A 102 -8.42 -7.70 -12.92
N SER A 103 -8.83 -8.53 -11.99
CA SER A 103 -9.08 -8.16 -10.60
C SER A 103 -8.19 -9.00 -9.70
N GLN A 104 -7.65 -8.39 -8.65
CA GLN A 104 -6.78 -9.07 -7.70
C GLN A 104 -7.18 -8.70 -6.28
N ALA A 105 -7.19 -9.69 -5.39
CA ALA A 105 -7.26 -9.48 -3.95
C ALA A 105 -6.01 -10.12 -3.34
N SER A 106 -5.30 -9.38 -2.50
CA SER A 106 -4.11 -9.89 -1.83
C SER A 106 -4.16 -9.64 -0.33
N PHE A 107 -3.59 -10.58 0.42
CA PHE A 107 -3.32 -10.44 1.85
C PHE A 107 -1.87 -10.80 2.12
N VAL A 108 -1.14 -9.86 2.69
CA VAL A 108 0.28 -10.04 3.04
C VAL A 108 0.53 -9.55 4.46
N ALA A 109 1.47 -10.17 5.16
CA ALA A 109 1.86 -9.79 6.51
C ALA A 109 3.36 -9.98 6.72
N GLY A 110 3.95 -9.21 7.64
CA GLY A 110 5.36 -9.30 7.94
C GLY A 110 5.89 -8.11 8.72
N PRO A 111 7.21 -7.99 8.88
CA PRO A 111 7.82 -6.90 9.62
C PRO A 111 7.75 -5.56 8.88
N ARG A 112 7.47 -4.50 9.65
CA ARG A 112 7.66 -3.10 9.26
C ARG A 112 8.59 -2.45 10.28
N TYR A 113 9.59 -1.72 9.81
CA TYR A 113 10.58 -1.08 10.63
C TYR A 113 10.63 0.42 10.35
N THR A 114 10.56 1.26 11.39
CA THR A 114 10.77 2.70 11.27
C THR A 114 12.26 3.00 11.14
N LEU A 115 12.68 3.39 9.94
CA LEU A 115 14.07 3.69 9.60
C LEU A 115 14.54 5.01 10.21
N TRP A 116 13.69 6.01 10.12
CA TRP A 116 14.01 7.35 10.60
C TRP A 116 12.75 8.13 10.98
N ARG A 117 12.87 8.99 11.98
CA ARG A 117 11.79 9.87 12.44
C ARG A 117 12.32 11.31 12.58
N TYR A 118 11.60 12.26 11.99
CA TYR A 118 11.91 13.67 12.12
C TYR A 118 11.51 14.18 13.50
N LYS A 119 12.49 14.68 14.28
CA LYS A 119 12.29 15.08 15.69
C LYS A 119 12.30 16.60 15.92
N ALA A 120 12.67 17.41 14.90
CA ALA A 120 12.69 18.85 15.07
C ALA A 120 11.25 19.40 15.31
N PRO A 121 11.11 20.45 16.14
CA PRO A 121 9.82 21.08 16.39
C PRO A 121 9.24 21.68 15.12
N GLY A 122 7.93 21.59 14.94
CA GLY A 122 7.22 22.14 13.79
C GLY A 122 6.15 21.22 13.22
N LYS A 123 5.51 21.64 12.13
CA LYS A 123 4.42 20.90 11.47
C LYS A 123 4.80 19.52 10.94
N LEU A 124 6.08 19.29 10.68
CA LEU A 124 6.60 18.01 10.18
C LEU A 124 7.11 17.10 11.31
N SER A 125 7.01 17.53 12.57
CA SER A 125 7.46 16.75 13.72
C SER A 125 6.72 15.40 13.78
N GLY A 126 7.48 14.33 13.97
CA GLY A 126 6.93 12.98 14.00
C GLY A 126 6.78 12.29 12.64
N THR A 127 7.10 12.99 11.52
CA THR A 127 7.20 12.34 10.21
C THR A 127 8.13 11.14 10.31
N ASN A 128 7.67 9.98 9.84
CA ASN A 128 8.46 8.77 9.90
C ASN A 128 8.63 8.15 8.51
N PHE A 129 9.83 7.64 8.30
CA PHE A 129 10.21 6.84 7.15
C PHE A 129 10.30 5.39 7.60
N TYR A 130 9.69 4.49 6.87
CA TYR A 130 9.70 3.07 7.21
C TYR A 130 10.04 2.21 6.00
N GLY A 131 10.56 1.03 6.30
CA GLY A 131 10.70 -0.07 5.36
C GLY A 131 9.88 -1.27 5.81
N GLN A 132 9.48 -2.10 4.87
CA GLN A 132 8.68 -3.30 5.14
C GLN A 132 9.05 -4.45 4.22
N ALA A 133 8.81 -5.67 4.72
CA ALA A 133 8.88 -6.89 3.93
C ALA A 133 7.71 -7.79 4.36
N LEU A 134 6.76 -7.99 3.47
CA LEU A 134 5.52 -8.70 3.74
C LEU A 134 5.40 -9.89 2.80
N VAL A 135 4.90 -11.00 3.32
CA VAL A 135 4.66 -12.22 2.55
C VAL A 135 3.22 -12.67 2.72
N GLY A 136 2.68 -13.33 1.72
CA GLY A 136 1.32 -13.81 1.78
C GLY A 136 0.82 -14.36 0.45
N TYR A 137 -0.40 -13.98 0.11
CA TYR A 137 -1.17 -14.63 -0.90
C TYR A 137 -1.93 -13.63 -1.77
N VAL A 138 -2.04 -13.93 -3.06
CA VAL A 138 -2.85 -13.18 -4.02
C VAL A 138 -3.82 -14.12 -4.73
N HIS A 139 -5.06 -13.70 -4.83
CA HIS A 139 -6.10 -14.29 -5.65
C HIS A 139 -6.42 -13.35 -6.80
N ALA A 140 -6.16 -13.79 -8.02
CA ALA A 140 -6.45 -13.06 -9.24
C ALA A 140 -7.65 -13.69 -9.95
N PHE A 141 -8.57 -12.87 -10.46
CA PHE A 141 -9.80 -13.31 -11.09
C PHE A 141 -10.24 -12.34 -12.20
N ASN A 142 -11.30 -12.67 -12.92
CA ASN A 142 -11.79 -11.91 -14.09
C ASN A 142 -10.74 -11.75 -15.22
N SER A 143 -9.86 -12.74 -15.35
CA SER A 143 -8.83 -12.74 -16.39
C SER A 143 -8.70 -14.12 -17.02
N VAL A 144 -7.70 -14.32 -17.84
CA VAL A 144 -7.44 -15.59 -18.54
C VAL A 144 -6.07 -16.10 -18.10
N PHE A 145 -6.07 -17.19 -17.35
CA PHE A 145 -4.86 -17.82 -16.83
C PHE A 145 -4.67 -19.21 -17.47
N PRO A 146 -3.45 -19.53 -17.95
CA PRO A 146 -3.14 -20.86 -18.47
C PRO A 146 -3.17 -21.89 -17.34
N SER A 147 -3.82 -23.03 -17.59
CA SER A 147 -3.89 -24.16 -16.68
C SER A 147 -3.71 -25.47 -17.48
N GLY A 148 -2.44 -25.89 -17.69
CA GLY A 148 -2.13 -26.99 -18.59
C GLY A 148 -2.54 -26.68 -20.03
N THR A 149 -3.43 -27.52 -20.62
CA THR A 149 -4.01 -27.32 -21.96
C THR A 149 -5.28 -26.47 -21.95
N LEU A 150 -5.77 -26.10 -20.78
CA LEU A 150 -7.00 -25.32 -20.58
C LEU A 150 -6.67 -23.92 -20.08
N VAL A 151 -7.71 -23.08 -20.00
CA VAL A 151 -7.65 -21.76 -19.40
C VAL A 151 -8.66 -21.67 -18.25
N THR A 152 -8.28 -20.92 -17.21
CA THR A 152 -9.17 -20.64 -16.07
C THR A 152 -9.38 -19.13 -15.93
N SER A 153 -10.49 -18.74 -15.33
CA SER A 153 -10.81 -17.32 -15.06
C SER A 153 -10.20 -16.80 -13.76
N SER A 154 -9.58 -17.66 -12.97
CA SER A 154 -8.95 -17.29 -11.69
C SER A 154 -7.68 -18.07 -11.47
N ALA A 155 -6.78 -17.48 -10.69
CA ALA A 155 -5.52 -18.10 -10.28
C ALA A 155 -5.10 -17.60 -8.90
N ASN A 156 -4.37 -18.44 -8.21
CA ASN A 156 -3.86 -18.19 -6.88
C ASN A 156 -2.33 -18.22 -6.87
N SER A 157 -1.70 -17.38 -6.08
CA SER A 157 -0.25 -17.34 -5.99
C SER A 157 0.24 -16.87 -4.63
N PHE A 158 1.47 -17.23 -4.33
CA PHE A 158 2.28 -16.57 -3.33
C PHE A 158 2.53 -15.11 -3.74
N ALA A 159 2.57 -14.22 -2.75
CA ALA A 159 2.92 -12.82 -2.92
C ALA A 159 4.02 -12.42 -1.94
N LEU A 160 5.02 -11.69 -2.43
CA LEU A 160 6.03 -11.01 -1.63
C LEU A 160 5.95 -9.51 -1.96
N GLN A 161 5.87 -8.68 -0.93
CA GLN A 161 5.85 -7.23 -1.05
C GLN A 161 6.99 -6.66 -0.21
N THR A 162 7.85 -5.87 -0.81
CA THR A 162 8.94 -5.20 -0.11
C THR A 162 9.06 -3.76 -0.58
N GLY A 163 9.24 -2.86 0.37
CA GLY A 163 9.31 -1.44 0.05
C GLY A 163 9.31 -0.57 1.28
N GLY A 164 8.74 0.61 1.15
CA GLY A 164 8.65 1.53 2.26
C GLY A 164 7.93 2.83 1.91
N GLY A 165 7.76 3.68 2.90
CA GLY A 165 6.98 4.88 2.74
C GLY A 165 7.24 5.94 3.79
N VAL A 166 6.44 7.00 3.69
CA VAL A 166 6.51 8.17 4.55
C VAL A 166 5.13 8.46 5.13
N ASN A 167 5.02 8.43 6.45
CA ASN A 167 3.83 8.84 7.17
C ASN A 167 4.07 10.20 7.85
N LEU A 168 3.14 11.13 7.64
CA LEU A 168 3.12 12.44 8.27
C LEU A 168 1.98 12.48 9.30
N PRO A 169 2.26 12.62 10.61
CA PRO A 169 1.23 12.82 11.61
C PRO A 169 0.64 14.23 11.45
N ILE A 170 -0.70 14.32 11.37
CA ILE A 170 -1.42 15.59 11.29
C ILE A 170 -1.88 16.02 12.70
N CYS A 171 -2.35 15.06 13.50
CA CYS A 171 -2.70 15.25 14.89
C CYS A 171 -2.41 13.98 15.71
N LYS A 172 -2.80 13.93 16.98
CA LYS A 172 -2.46 12.81 17.89
C LYS A 172 -2.85 11.43 17.34
N LYS A 173 -3.99 11.33 16.67
CA LYS A 173 -4.54 10.07 16.18
C LYS A 173 -4.51 9.93 14.66
N TRP A 174 -4.55 11.04 13.91
CA TRP A 174 -4.62 11.03 12.46
C TRP A 174 -3.30 11.40 11.82
N GLY A 175 -2.98 10.73 10.74
CA GLY A 175 -1.85 11.01 9.88
C GLY A 175 -2.21 10.81 8.41
N VAL A 176 -1.27 11.15 7.57
CA VAL A 176 -1.32 10.94 6.12
C VAL A 176 -0.11 10.13 5.71
N ARG A 177 -0.35 9.07 4.95
CA ARG A 177 0.69 8.42 4.17
C ARG A 177 0.89 9.23 2.91
N LEU A 178 1.97 10.00 2.90
CA LEU A 178 2.30 10.84 1.76
C LEU A 178 2.62 10.01 0.53
N PHE A 179 3.37 8.94 0.75
CA PHE A 179 3.87 8.08 -0.30
C PHE A 179 4.33 6.74 0.28
N GLU A 180 4.02 5.67 -0.42
CA GLU A 180 4.60 4.35 -0.22
C GLU A 180 4.92 3.77 -1.58
N ALA A 181 6.07 3.14 -1.72
CA ALA A 181 6.49 2.43 -2.92
C ALA A 181 6.91 1.02 -2.54
N ASP A 182 6.28 0.04 -3.17
CA ASP A 182 6.55 -1.37 -2.96
C ASP A 182 6.87 -2.08 -4.27
N TYR A 183 7.83 -2.96 -4.21
CA TYR A 183 8.02 -4.01 -5.20
C TYR A 183 7.17 -5.20 -4.80
N VAL A 184 6.27 -5.61 -5.70
CA VAL A 184 5.35 -6.73 -5.49
C VAL A 184 5.74 -7.87 -6.43
N TYR A 185 6.17 -8.98 -5.85
CA TYR A 185 6.49 -10.20 -6.58
C TYR A 185 5.39 -11.22 -6.41
N THR A 186 4.90 -11.77 -7.53
CA THR A 186 3.89 -12.83 -7.54
C THR A 186 4.28 -13.95 -8.52
N ARG A 187 3.69 -15.13 -8.35
CA ARG A 187 3.89 -16.29 -9.22
C ARG A 187 2.58 -16.72 -9.89
N LEU A 188 1.80 -15.76 -10.37
CA LEU A 188 0.59 -16.06 -11.12
C LEU A 188 0.94 -16.77 -12.43
N PRO A 189 0.16 -17.78 -12.85
CA PRO A 189 0.40 -18.47 -14.12
C PRO A 189 0.30 -17.49 -15.28
N ASN A 190 1.33 -17.44 -16.09
CA ASN A 190 1.31 -16.83 -17.42
C ASN A 190 2.08 -17.78 -18.37
N SER A 191 1.74 -17.81 -19.63
CA SER A 191 2.27 -18.78 -20.58
C SER A 191 3.80 -18.71 -20.79
N VAL A 192 4.54 -17.80 -20.16
CA VAL A 192 5.95 -17.52 -20.47
C VAL A 192 6.90 -17.71 -19.29
N GLY A 193 6.50 -17.49 -18.05
CA GLY A 193 7.47 -17.52 -16.97
C GLY A 193 6.92 -17.60 -15.54
N ASN A 194 5.63 -17.62 -15.35
CA ASN A 194 4.97 -17.78 -14.03
C ASN A 194 5.56 -16.92 -12.90
N TYR A 195 6.08 -15.74 -13.21
CA TYR A 195 6.53 -14.76 -12.22
C TYR A 195 6.30 -13.35 -12.73
N GLN A 196 5.89 -12.47 -11.85
CA GLN A 196 5.65 -11.06 -12.10
C GLN A 196 6.38 -10.24 -11.05
N GLY A 197 6.97 -9.13 -11.47
CA GLY A 197 7.54 -8.12 -10.60
C GLY A 197 6.93 -6.78 -10.96
N ASP A 198 6.12 -6.25 -10.06
CA ASP A 198 5.33 -5.05 -10.25
C ASP A 198 5.78 -3.95 -9.28
N LEU A 199 5.62 -2.69 -9.66
CA LEU A 199 5.82 -1.54 -8.78
C LEU A 199 4.46 -1.00 -8.36
N ARG A 200 4.21 -0.96 -7.05
CA ARG A 200 2.99 -0.42 -6.45
C ARG A 200 3.31 0.89 -5.73
N PHE A 201 2.47 1.88 -5.94
CA PHE A 201 2.50 3.15 -5.26
C PHE A 201 1.20 3.32 -4.49
N SER A 202 1.29 3.83 -3.28
CA SER A 202 0.09 4.08 -2.47
C SER A 202 0.20 5.37 -1.65
N GLY A 203 -0.96 5.90 -1.29
CA GLY A 203 -1.07 7.07 -0.43
C GLY A 203 -2.48 7.18 0.16
N GLY A 204 -2.60 7.77 1.35
CA GLY A 204 -3.90 7.81 2.01
C GLY A 204 -3.85 8.30 3.45
N ALA A 205 -4.88 7.95 4.21
CA ALA A 205 -5.02 8.33 5.61
C ALA A 205 -4.55 7.21 6.54
N THR A 206 -4.04 7.61 7.71
CA THR A 206 -3.66 6.68 8.78
C THR A 206 -4.31 7.12 10.10
N TYR A 207 -4.71 6.15 10.91
CA TYR A 207 -5.30 6.37 12.22
C TYR A 207 -4.57 5.54 13.28
N ARG A 208 -4.25 6.16 14.41
CA ARG A 208 -3.59 5.53 15.56
C ARG A 208 -4.58 5.37 16.72
N PHE A 209 -4.66 4.15 17.21
CA PHE A 209 -5.47 3.79 18.39
C PHE A 209 -4.74 4.04 19.69
#